data_3e57dc269ad2ccb98d458ee5071f1933
#
_entry.id   3e57dc269ad2ccb98d458ee5071f1933
#
_cell.length_a   1.000
_cell.length_b   1.000
_cell.length_c   1.000
_cell.angle_alpha   90.00
_cell.angle_beta   90.00
_cell.angle_gamma   90.00
#
_symmetry.space_group_name_H-M   'P 1'
#
loop_
_entity.id
_entity.type
_entity.pdbx_description
1 polymer ?
#
loop_
_entity_poly.entity_id
_entity_poly.type
_entity_poly.pdbx_seq_one_letter_code
_entity_poly.pdbx_strand_id
1 'polypeptide(L)'
;MKIRSFVAGVTLAIATAFGANAETWRLAVTDVEGMERLQLEWGPFKEALEAATGDTFEFFAVNSRTAAAEALRGETVDFVVSGPAEYVVINKLTNATPIVGLGRPDYHCAIVVRADSGINTVQDLKGKKIAFGDIGSTSNMLCPMQVLADYGIDPVNDVDKIHTSRNIAHEALKAGDVDALGSNAGSWLRVRNGETDLPYGFFKMIARSGDLPNDMIMVGAHVPADAAEKVQKAIIDNKASIIAGITAHEENDKYVGMDLVEIEDSAYDYVRAMYSNAGYPQFDSFIGD
;
A
#
# COMPACT_ATOMS: atom_id res chain seq x y z
N MET A 1 -54.93 -42.82 52.88
CA MET A 1 -54.83 -41.64 52.01
C MET A 1 -53.35 -41.26 51.94
N LYS A 2 -52.65 -41.61 50.84
CA LYS A 2 -51.18 -41.39 50.70
C LYS A 2 -50.96 -40.11 49.85
N ILE A 3 -50.39 -39.13 50.48
CA ILE A 3 -50.01 -37.86 49.83
C ILE A 3 -48.63 -38.09 49.17
N ARG A 4 -48.57 -37.97 47.84
CA ARG A 4 -47.30 -37.97 47.06
C ARG A 4 -46.83 -36.56 46.91
N SER A 5 -45.73 -36.22 47.55
CA SER A 5 -45.03 -34.96 47.33
C SER A 5 -44.25 -35.05 46.03
N PHE A 6 -44.54 -34.10 45.10
CA PHE A 6 -43.78 -33.90 43.84
C PHE A 6 -42.71 -32.83 44.11
N VAL A 7 -41.47 -33.24 44.09
CA VAL A 7 -40.33 -32.29 44.13
C VAL A 7 -39.97 -31.95 42.69
N ALA A 8 -40.29 -30.75 42.27
CA ALA A 8 -39.86 -30.21 40.98
C ALA A 8 -38.42 -29.68 41.12
N GLY A 9 -37.47 -30.38 40.53
CA GLY A 9 -36.09 -29.94 40.45
C GLY A 9 -35.96 -28.82 39.36
N VAL A 10 -35.64 -27.59 39.79
CA VAL A 10 -35.28 -26.53 38.89
C VAL A 10 -33.78 -26.65 38.57
N THR A 11 -33.46 -27.11 37.36
CA THR A 11 -32.09 -27.13 36.86
C THR A 11 -31.73 -25.72 36.36
N LEU A 12 -30.94 -25.02 37.12
CA LEU A 12 -30.38 -23.71 36.73
C LEU A 12 -29.25 -23.95 35.73
N ALA A 13 -29.51 -23.75 34.45
CA ALA A 13 -28.48 -23.74 33.43
C ALA A 13 -27.65 -22.45 33.59
N ILE A 14 -26.45 -22.57 34.14
CA ILE A 14 -25.46 -21.48 34.14
C ILE A 14 -24.89 -21.39 32.72
N ALA A 15 -25.41 -20.46 31.93
CA ALA A 15 -24.74 -20.06 30.69
C ALA A 15 -23.46 -19.36 31.07
N THR A 16 -22.31 -20.03 30.98
CA THR A 16 -21.01 -19.41 31.01
C THR A 16 -20.89 -18.56 29.70
N ALA A 17 -21.21 -17.30 29.79
CA ALA A 17 -20.79 -16.35 28.77
C ALA A 17 -19.26 -16.35 28.79
N PHE A 18 -18.63 -16.97 27.80
CA PHE A 18 -17.26 -16.69 27.47
C PHE A 18 -17.25 -15.25 26.99
N GLY A 19 -16.96 -14.30 27.88
CA GLY A 19 -16.61 -12.96 27.51
C GLY A 19 -15.31 -13.08 26.69
N ALA A 20 -15.38 -12.85 25.39
CA ALA A 20 -14.19 -12.64 24.61
C ALA A 20 -13.47 -11.47 25.28
N ASN A 21 -12.31 -11.71 25.89
CA ASN A 21 -11.45 -10.63 26.36
C ASN A 21 -11.05 -9.81 25.13
N ALA A 22 -11.25 -8.50 25.19
CA ALA A 22 -10.70 -7.60 24.19
C ALA A 22 -9.16 -7.72 24.23
N GLU A 23 -8.57 -7.97 23.08
CA GLU A 23 -7.12 -8.00 22.94
C GLU A 23 -6.59 -6.63 22.56
N THR A 24 -5.30 -6.40 22.78
CA THR A 24 -4.64 -5.15 22.37
C THR A 24 -3.60 -5.49 21.32
N TRP A 25 -3.78 -4.92 20.13
CA TRP A 25 -2.92 -5.09 18.98
C TRP A 25 -2.15 -3.81 18.63
N ARG A 26 -0.95 -3.95 18.11
CA ARG A 26 -0.12 -2.84 17.64
C ARG A 26 -0.22 -2.73 16.11
N LEU A 27 -0.54 -1.54 15.63
CA LEU A 27 -0.79 -1.24 14.22
C LEU A 27 0.18 -0.19 13.71
N ALA A 28 0.90 -0.49 12.64
CA ALA A 28 1.74 0.46 11.92
C ALA A 28 1.21 0.73 10.50
N VAL A 29 1.62 1.86 9.95
CA VAL A 29 1.41 2.23 8.53
C VAL A 29 2.75 2.66 7.97
N THR A 30 3.23 2.03 6.89
CA THR A 30 4.59 2.25 6.36
C THR A 30 4.79 3.59 5.67
N ASP A 31 3.73 4.17 5.12
CA ASP A 31 3.79 5.43 4.33
C ASP A 31 3.65 6.70 5.19
N VAL A 32 3.51 6.57 6.52
CA VAL A 32 3.25 7.70 7.42
C VAL A 32 4.32 7.77 8.51
N GLU A 33 5.05 8.87 8.51
CA GLU A 33 6.09 9.12 9.51
C GLU A 33 5.57 9.94 10.70
N GLY A 34 5.80 9.43 11.90
CA GLY A 34 5.50 10.10 13.15
C GLY A 34 4.08 9.88 13.67
N MET A 35 3.95 9.87 14.98
CA MET A 35 2.72 9.51 15.70
C MET A 35 1.59 10.52 15.45
N GLU A 36 1.91 11.81 15.36
CA GLU A 36 0.90 12.86 15.17
C GLU A 36 0.18 12.71 13.81
N ARG A 37 0.96 12.53 12.73
CA ARG A 37 0.39 12.29 11.40
C ARG A 37 -0.37 10.97 11.34
N LEU A 38 0.16 9.92 11.94
CA LEU A 38 -0.48 8.61 11.98
C LEU A 38 -1.86 8.68 12.66
N GLN A 39 -1.95 9.39 13.78
CA GLN A 39 -3.23 9.61 14.48
C GLN A 39 -4.21 10.47 13.66
N LEU A 40 -3.70 11.50 12.98
CA LEU A 40 -4.52 12.38 12.16
C LEU A 40 -5.09 11.67 10.93
N GLU A 41 -4.22 10.99 10.18
CA GLU A 41 -4.54 10.41 8.88
C GLU A 41 -5.28 9.05 8.99
N TRP A 42 -4.96 8.26 10.03
CA TRP A 42 -5.46 6.88 10.19
C TRP A 42 -6.28 6.65 11.47
N GLY A 43 -6.45 7.67 12.31
CA GLY A 43 -7.28 7.60 13.52
C GLY A 43 -8.69 7.11 13.26
N PRO A 44 -9.42 7.65 12.27
CA PRO A 44 -10.77 7.18 11.93
C PRO A 44 -10.82 5.71 11.48
N PHE A 45 -9.79 5.23 10.77
CA PHE A 45 -9.66 3.80 10.43
C PHE A 45 -9.47 2.94 11.68
N LYS A 46 -8.57 3.36 12.60
CA LYS A 46 -8.34 2.65 13.86
C LYS A 46 -9.63 2.54 14.67
N GLU A 47 -10.39 3.62 14.82
CA GLU A 47 -11.67 3.63 15.52
C GLU A 47 -12.70 2.68 14.88
N ALA A 48 -12.78 2.66 13.54
CA ALA A 48 -13.65 1.74 12.81
C ALA A 48 -13.23 0.28 13.01
N LEU A 49 -11.92 0.01 13.05
CA LEU A 49 -11.36 -1.32 13.28
C LEU A 49 -11.65 -1.82 14.70
N GLU A 50 -11.47 -0.98 15.72
CA GLU A 50 -11.80 -1.25 17.12
C GLU A 50 -13.31 -1.54 17.29
N ALA A 51 -14.15 -0.74 16.66
CA ALA A 51 -15.60 -0.95 16.70
C ALA A 51 -16.03 -2.25 16.02
N ALA A 52 -15.34 -2.66 14.95
CA ALA A 52 -15.63 -3.87 14.20
C ALA A 52 -15.18 -5.14 14.91
N THR A 53 -14.00 -5.12 15.54
CA THR A 53 -13.37 -6.29 16.18
C THR A 53 -13.75 -6.48 17.64
N GLY A 54 -14.05 -5.38 18.34
CA GLY A 54 -14.16 -5.33 19.80
C GLY A 54 -12.81 -5.39 20.53
N ASP A 55 -11.70 -5.32 19.79
CA ASP A 55 -10.34 -5.26 20.32
C ASP A 55 -9.84 -3.81 20.36
N THR A 56 -8.71 -3.57 21.00
CA THR A 56 -8.02 -2.28 21.05
C THR A 56 -6.85 -2.30 20.06
N PHE A 57 -6.62 -1.20 19.35
CA PHE A 57 -5.46 -1.04 18.48
C PHE A 57 -4.63 0.15 18.93
N GLU A 58 -3.35 -0.07 19.18
CA GLU A 58 -2.38 0.97 19.50
C GLU A 58 -1.51 1.26 18.29
N PHE A 59 -1.41 2.52 17.90
CA PHE A 59 -0.51 2.88 16.82
C PHE A 59 0.95 2.74 17.24
N PHE A 60 1.72 2.14 16.33
CA PHE A 60 3.16 2.07 16.40
C PHE A 60 3.75 2.92 15.26
N ALA A 61 4.28 4.09 15.60
CA ALA A 61 4.87 4.97 14.60
C ALA A 61 6.22 4.40 14.13
N VAL A 62 6.38 4.31 12.82
CA VAL A 62 7.64 3.96 12.16
C VAL A 62 8.20 5.20 11.48
N ASN A 63 9.50 5.26 11.32
CA ASN A 63 10.21 6.34 10.64
C ASN A 63 10.86 5.90 9.33
N SER A 64 10.72 4.62 8.99
CA SER A 64 11.15 4.05 7.73
C SER A 64 10.45 2.71 7.47
N ARG A 65 10.55 2.22 6.25
CA ARG A 65 10.06 0.89 5.85
C ARG A 65 10.83 -0.22 6.55
N THR A 66 12.14 -0.04 6.72
CA THR A 66 13.00 -0.96 7.47
C THR A 66 12.57 -1.07 8.93
N ALA A 67 12.18 0.04 9.57
CA ALA A 67 11.69 0.02 10.94
C ALA A 67 10.41 -0.83 11.10
N ALA A 68 9.52 -0.83 10.12
CA ALA A 68 8.33 -1.69 10.14
C ALA A 68 8.67 -3.19 10.08
N ALA A 69 9.63 -3.58 9.22
CA ALA A 69 10.09 -4.96 9.14
C ALA A 69 10.79 -5.40 10.44
N GLU A 70 11.64 -4.56 11.01
CA GLU A 70 12.29 -4.85 12.28
C GLU A 70 11.29 -4.94 13.44
N ALA A 71 10.26 -4.09 13.45
CA ALA A 71 9.19 -4.14 14.44
C ALA A 71 8.38 -5.45 14.37
N LEU A 72 8.05 -5.92 13.17
CA LEU A 72 7.41 -7.23 12.95
C LEU A 72 8.31 -8.38 13.39
N ARG A 73 9.60 -8.34 13.02
CA ARG A 73 10.58 -9.37 13.42
C ARG A 73 10.77 -9.43 14.94
N GLY A 74 10.76 -8.26 15.59
CA GLY A 74 10.86 -8.12 17.03
C GLY A 74 9.54 -8.33 17.77
N GLU A 75 8.47 -8.70 17.07
CA GLU A 75 7.13 -8.91 17.63
C GLU A 75 6.62 -7.69 18.41
N THR A 76 7.03 -6.47 18.00
CA THR A 76 6.60 -5.21 18.61
C THR A 76 5.49 -4.51 17.81
N VAL A 77 5.13 -5.05 16.64
CA VAL A 77 3.99 -4.69 15.81
C VAL A 77 3.29 -5.96 15.36
N ASP A 78 1.97 -5.96 15.34
CA ASP A 78 1.15 -7.13 15.04
C ASP A 78 0.51 -7.04 13.64
N PHE A 79 0.03 -5.83 13.27
CA PHE A 79 -0.58 -5.54 11.98
C PHE A 79 0.09 -4.36 11.31
N VAL A 80 0.21 -4.41 9.99
CA VAL A 80 0.83 -3.34 9.20
C VAL A 80 -0.02 -3.04 7.97
N VAL A 81 -0.36 -1.76 7.77
CA VAL A 81 -0.85 -1.26 6.48
C VAL A 81 0.35 -0.90 5.62
N SER A 82 0.42 -1.43 4.41
CA SER A 82 1.61 -1.30 3.57
C SER A 82 1.30 -1.27 2.09
N GLY A 83 2.22 -0.71 1.33
CA GLY A 83 2.19 -0.76 -0.13
C GLY A 83 2.82 -2.04 -0.70
N PRO A 84 2.65 -2.28 -2.01
CA PRO A 84 3.14 -3.51 -2.65
C PRO A 84 4.66 -3.70 -2.60
N ALA A 85 5.43 -2.63 -2.76
CA ALA A 85 6.89 -2.71 -2.75
C ALA A 85 7.41 -3.09 -1.36
N GLU A 86 6.86 -2.46 -0.33
CA GLU A 86 7.20 -2.74 1.06
C GLU A 86 6.82 -4.17 1.43
N TYR A 87 5.63 -4.62 1.00
CA TYR A 87 5.13 -5.96 1.30
C TYR A 87 6.11 -7.05 0.89
N VAL A 88 6.64 -7.04 -0.34
CA VAL A 88 7.49 -8.14 -0.82
C VAL A 88 8.78 -8.25 0.00
N VAL A 89 9.31 -7.15 0.50
CA VAL A 89 10.49 -7.13 1.38
C VAL A 89 10.11 -7.56 2.80
N ILE A 90 9.04 -7.01 3.37
CA ILE A 90 8.55 -7.38 4.71
C ILE A 90 8.22 -8.87 4.76
N ASN A 91 7.47 -9.40 3.78
CA ASN A 91 7.17 -10.83 3.70
C ASN A 91 8.44 -11.68 3.67
N LYS A 92 9.41 -11.30 2.81
CA LYS A 92 10.71 -11.99 2.71
C LYS A 92 11.49 -12.03 4.03
N LEU A 93 11.45 -10.93 4.80
CA LEU A 93 12.23 -10.78 6.03
C LEU A 93 11.53 -11.36 7.26
N THR A 94 10.19 -11.39 7.30
CA THR A 94 9.41 -11.64 8.52
C THR A 94 8.38 -12.75 8.40
N ASN A 95 8.12 -13.26 7.19
CA ASN A 95 7.00 -14.15 6.86
C ASN A 95 5.62 -13.56 7.22
N ALA A 96 5.49 -12.23 7.36
CA ALA A 96 4.18 -11.60 7.49
C ALA A 96 3.33 -11.83 6.24
N THR A 97 2.04 -12.06 6.41
CA THR A 97 1.12 -12.42 5.32
C THR A 97 0.02 -11.37 5.14
N PRO A 98 -0.46 -11.14 3.91
CA PRO A 98 -1.55 -10.20 3.67
C PRO A 98 -2.86 -10.85 4.13
N ILE A 99 -3.76 -10.05 4.71
CA ILE A 99 -5.09 -10.52 5.13
C ILE A 99 -6.23 -9.82 4.39
N VAL A 100 -6.06 -8.55 3.98
CA VAL A 100 -7.05 -7.80 3.21
C VAL A 100 -6.34 -6.85 2.27
N GLY A 101 -6.75 -6.82 1.00
CA GLY A 101 -6.31 -5.85 0.02
C GLY A 101 -7.13 -4.56 0.05
N LEU A 102 -6.46 -3.42 -0.05
CA LEU A 102 -7.04 -2.10 -0.16
C LEU A 102 -7.11 -1.72 -1.65
N GLY A 103 -8.18 -2.14 -2.32
CA GLY A 103 -8.34 -2.04 -3.77
C GLY A 103 -8.42 -0.60 -4.26
N ARG A 104 -7.35 -0.10 -4.85
CA ARG A 104 -7.26 1.27 -5.37
C ARG A 104 -7.78 1.33 -6.79
N PRO A 105 -8.72 2.24 -7.12
CA PRO A 105 -9.12 2.45 -8.50
C PRO A 105 -7.98 3.05 -9.32
N ASP A 106 -7.83 2.59 -10.57
CA ASP A 106 -6.86 3.13 -11.54
C ASP A 106 -5.40 3.18 -11.02
N TYR A 107 -5.00 2.19 -10.19
CA TYR A 107 -3.65 2.14 -9.66
C TYR A 107 -2.67 1.59 -10.69
N HIS A 108 -2.05 2.46 -11.47
CA HIS A 108 -1.06 2.13 -12.49
C HIS A 108 -0.01 3.22 -12.63
N CYS A 109 1.10 2.92 -13.25
CA CYS A 109 2.11 3.90 -13.61
C CYS A 109 2.08 4.26 -15.10
N ALA A 110 2.70 5.37 -15.43
CA ALA A 110 2.86 5.85 -16.78
C ALA A 110 4.23 6.47 -17.03
N ILE A 111 4.62 6.49 -18.29
CA ILE A 111 5.76 7.25 -18.79
C ILE A 111 5.23 8.41 -19.62
N VAL A 112 5.57 9.61 -19.19
CA VAL A 112 5.10 10.88 -19.75
C VAL A 112 6.28 11.64 -20.36
N VAL A 113 6.07 12.26 -21.52
CA VAL A 113 7.04 13.10 -22.22
C VAL A 113 6.38 14.40 -22.68
N ARG A 114 7.18 15.41 -23.02
CA ARG A 114 6.66 16.58 -23.72
C ARG A 114 6.25 16.20 -25.14
N ALA A 115 5.16 16.77 -25.63
CA ALA A 115 4.68 16.49 -26.98
C ALA A 115 5.65 16.94 -28.08
N ASP A 116 6.42 17.99 -27.82
CA ASP A 116 7.41 18.56 -28.74
C ASP A 116 8.80 17.93 -28.64
N SER A 117 9.02 16.95 -27.76
CA SER A 117 10.31 16.31 -27.51
C SER A 117 10.84 15.45 -28.65
N GLY A 118 10.00 15.09 -29.62
CA GLY A 118 10.33 14.11 -30.67
C GLY A 118 10.26 12.65 -30.21
N ILE A 119 10.09 12.37 -28.90
CA ILE A 119 9.94 11.03 -28.33
C ILE A 119 8.50 10.55 -28.57
N ASN A 120 8.32 9.44 -29.25
CA ASN A 120 7.01 8.90 -29.62
C ASN A 120 6.74 7.48 -29.09
N THR A 121 7.79 6.73 -28.83
CA THR A 121 7.76 5.34 -28.36
C THR A 121 8.65 5.20 -27.14
N VAL A 122 8.50 4.08 -26.42
CA VAL A 122 9.37 3.76 -25.27
C VAL A 122 10.81 3.54 -25.76
N GLN A 123 11.02 3.00 -26.96
CA GLN A 123 12.35 2.77 -27.53
C GLN A 123 13.15 4.06 -27.74
N ASP A 124 12.48 5.19 -27.98
CA ASP A 124 13.14 6.51 -28.11
C ASP A 124 13.76 7.00 -26.79
N LEU A 125 13.44 6.32 -25.67
CA LEU A 125 13.98 6.65 -24.34
C LEU A 125 15.39 6.08 -24.09
N LYS A 126 15.90 5.24 -24.95
CA LYS A 126 17.27 4.72 -24.80
C LYS A 126 18.29 5.85 -24.84
N GLY A 127 19.15 5.92 -23.82
CA GLY A 127 20.12 7.00 -23.63
C GLY A 127 19.53 8.33 -23.16
N LYS A 128 18.24 8.36 -22.80
CA LYS A 128 17.54 9.57 -22.36
C LYS A 128 17.58 9.73 -20.83
N LYS A 129 17.40 10.96 -20.40
CA LYS A 129 17.32 11.33 -18.99
C LYS A 129 15.88 11.22 -18.51
N ILE A 130 15.62 10.31 -17.55
CA ILE A 130 14.28 10.04 -17.03
C ILE A 130 14.23 10.39 -15.55
N ALA A 131 13.25 11.21 -15.16
CA ALA A 131 12.94 11.44 -13.77
C ALA A 131 11.99 10.35 -13.26
N PHE A 132 12.34 9.75 -12.13
CA PHE A 132 11.51 8.86 -11.34
C PHE A 132 11.22 9.49 -9.99
N GLY A 133 10.19 9.03 -9.30
CA GLY A 133 9.89 9.42 -7.92
C GLY A 133 10.87 8.84 -6.91
N ASP A 134 10.46 8.86 -5.65
CA ASP A 134 11.26 8.38 -4.53
C ASP A 134 11.73 6.94 -4.75
N ILE A 135 12.97 6.69 -4.35
CA ILE A 135 13.59 5.36 -4.50
C ILE A 135 12.76 4.34 -3.69
N GLY A 136 12.51 3.17 -4.28
CA GLY A 136 11.67 2.12 -3.67
C GLY A 136 10.16 2.29 -3.85
N SER A 137 9.69 3.42 -4.39
CA SER A 137 8.26 3.61 -4.65
C SER A 137 7.73 2.64 -5.70
N THR A 138 6.66 1.89 -5.38
CA THR A 138 6.03 0.95 -6.33
C THR A 138 5.66 1.62 -7.63
N SER A 139 4.86 2.69 -7.59
CA SER A 139 4.27 3.28 -8.80
C SER A 139 5.02 4.47 -9.38
N ASN A 140 5.97 5.07 -8.61
CA ASN A 140 6.73 6.22 -9.10
C ASN A 140 8.16 5.85 -9.52
N MET A 141 8.66 4.66 -9.18
CA MET A 141 9.99 4.20 -9.57
C MET A 141 9.96 2.79 -10.15
N LEU A 142 9.61 1.78 -9.33
CA LEU A 142 9.73 0.37 -9.72
C LEU A 142 8.88 0.04 -10.95
N CYS A 143 7.62 0.48 -10.97
CA CYS A 143 6.72 0.24 -12.07
C CYS A 143 7.15 0.94 -13.38
N PRO A 144 7.50 2.24 -13.43
CA PRO A 144 8.03 2.84 -14.65
C PRO A 144 9.31 2.18 -15.16
N MET A 145 10.19 1.72 -14.26
CA MET A 145 11.36 0.95 -14.64
C MET A 145 10.98 -0.42 -15.25
N GLN A 146 9.96 -1.08 -14.69
CA GLN A 146 9.41 -2.30 -15.25
C GLN A 146 8.83 -2.06 -16.65
N VAL A 147 8.09 -0.97 -16.84
CA VAL A 147 7.57 -0.61 -18.17
C VAL A 147 8.71 -0.46 -19.19
N LEU A 148 9.84 0.15 -18.83
CA LEU A 148 11.01 0.19 -19.70
C LEU A 148 11.50 -1.22 -20.05
N ALA A 149 11.62 -2.09 -19.05
CA ALA A 149 12.08 -3.49 -19.23
C ALA A 149 11.13 -4.29 -20.11
N ASP A 150 9.82 -4.14 -19.95
CA ASP A 150 8.78 -4.81 -20.77
C ASP A 150 8.91 -4.42 -22.28
N TYR A 151 9.45 -3.24 -22.56
CA TYR A 151 9.76 -2.78 -23.91
C TYR A 151 11.21 -3.03 -24.35
N GLY A 152 11.99 -3.80 -23.59
CA GLY A 152 13.34 -4.21 -23.94
C GLY A 152 14.42 -3.15 -23.69
N ILE A 153 14.16 -2.15 -22.85
CA ILE A 153 15.15 -1.18 -22.38
C ILE A 153 15.60 -1.59 -20.99
N ASP A 154 16.91 -1.74 -20.78
CA ASP A 154 17.46 -1.96 -19.45
C ASP A 154 17.32 -0.68 -18.61
N PRO A 155 16.44 -0.65 -17.59
CA PRO A 155 16.21 0.57 -16.82
C PRO A 155 17.39 0.95 -15.94
N VAL A 156 18.37 0.06 -15.77
CA VAL A 156 19.58 0.32 -14.96
C VAL A 156 20.68 0.93 -15.80
N ASN A 157 20.88 0.42 -17.02
CA ASN A 157 22.05 0.74 -17.82
C ASN A 157 21.74 1.54 -19.09
N ASP A 158 20.53 1.49 -19.62
CA ASP A 158 20.17 2.11 -20.91
C ASP A 158 19.62 3.54 -20.78
N VAL A 159 19.39 4.06 -19.54
CA VAL A 159 18.85 5.39 -19.31
C VAL A 159 19.60 6.15 -18.20
N ASP A 160 19.60 7.49 -18.27
CA ASP A 160 20.10 8.34 -17.19
C ASP A 160 18.97 8.60 -16.19
N LYS A 161 19.14 8.17 -14.92
CA LYS A 161 18.09 8.19 -13.90
C LYS A 161 18.26 9.37 -12.94
N ILE A 162 17.18 10.09 -12.71
CA ILE A 162 17.08 11.08 -11.64
C ILE A 162 15.94 10.66 -10.71
N HIS A 163 16.21 10.61 -9.40
CA HIS A 163 15.21 10.38 -8.38
C HIS A 163 14.91 11.68 -7.65
N THR A 164 13.63 12.06 -7.62
CA THR A 164 13.21 13.32 -6.99
C THR A 164 11.70 13.28 -6.69
N SER A 165 11.22 14.27 -5.92
CA SER A 165 9.79 14.37 -5.63
C SER A 165 8.99 14.62 -6.91
N ARG A 166 7.73 14.19 -6.93
CA ARG A 166 6.82 14.29 -8.07
C ARG A 166 6.73 15.70 -8.65
N ASN A 167 6.60 16.70 -7.80
CA ASN A 167 6.45 18.10 -8.25
C ASN A 167 7.72 18.60 -8.92
N ILE A 168 8.90 18.29 -8.36
CA ILE A 168 10.19 18.67 -8.97
C ILE A 168 10.38 17.94 -10.30
N ALA A 169 10.04 16.65 -10.38
CA ALA A 169 10.12 15.87 -11.61
C ALA A 169 9.20 16.45 -12.73
N HIS A 170 7.98 16.88 -12.34
CA HIS A 170 7.05 17.54 -13.28
C HIS A 170 7.61 18.84 -13.81
N GLU A 171 8.14 19.72 -12.94
CA GLU A 171 8.77 20.98 -13.35
C GLU A 171 10.00 20.74 -14.25
N ALA A 172 10.83 19.75 -13.92
CA ALA A 172 11.98 19.39 -14.74
C ALA A 172 11.57 18.90 -16.15
N LEU A 173 10.49 18.09 -16.25
CA LEU A 173 9.93 17.67 -17.53
C LEU A 173 9.37 18.87 -18.30
N LYS A 174 8.65 19.77 -17.63
CA LYS A 174 8.09 20.99 -18.23
C LYS A 174 9.20 21.91 -18.80
N ALA A 175 10.29 22.09 -18.05
CA ALA A 175 11.44 22.87 -18.47
C ALA A 175 12.28 22.20 -19.59
N GLY A 176 12.18 20.87 -19.72
CA GLY A 176 13.03 20.09 -20.64
C GLY A 176 14.37 19.67 -20.04
N ASP A 177 14.53 19.76 -18.72
CA ASP A 177 15.72 19.31 -17.99
C ASP A 177 15.82 17.79 -17.93
N VAL A 178 14.68 17.11 -18.12
CA VAL A 178 14.56 15.68 -18.31
C VAL A 178 13.73 15.38 -19.56
N ASP A 179 13.99 14.25 -20.20
CA ASP A 179 13.33 13.83 -21.43
C ASP A 179 11.96 13.14 -21.15
N ALA A 180 11.86 12.48 -20.00
CA ALA A 180 10.66 11.76 -19.59
C ALA A 180 10.46 11.77 -18.06
N LEU A 181 9.23 11.49 -17.65
CA LEU A 181 8.83 11.28 -16.25
C LEU A 181 8.14 9.92 -16.12
N GLY A 182 8.66 9.05 -15.26
CA GLY A 182 7.98 7.86 -14.79
C GLY A 182 7.24 8.16 -13.47
N SER A 183 5.93 7.93 -13.41
CA SER A 183 5.13 8.29 -12.25
C SER A 183 3.86 7.45 -12.12
N ASN A 184 3.28 7.43 -10.92
CA ASN A 184 1.89 7.05 -10.74
C ASN A 184 1.00 7.94 -11.62
N ALA A 185 0.16 7.34 -12.46
CA ALA A 185 -0.61 8.09 -13.46
C ALA A 185 -1.64 9.04 -12.82
N GLY A 186 -2.39 8.58 -11.81
CA GLY A 186 -3.37 9.41 -11.11
C GLY A 186 -2.74 10.59 -10.38
N SER A 187 -1.62 10.34 -9.70
CA SER A 187 -0.87 11.39 -9.01
C SER A 187 -0.28 12.42 -9.95
N TRP A 188 0.23 11.99 -11.12
CA TRP A 188 0.71 12.90 -12.14
C TRP A 188 -0.44 13.74 -12.72
N LEU A 189 -1.60 13.14 -12.99
CA LEU A 189 -2.77 13.86 -13.47
C LEU A 189 -3.23 14.96 -12.51
N ARG A 190 -3.15 14.74 -11.20
CA ARG A 190 -3.44 15.79 -10.20
C ARG A 190 -2.49 16.98 -10.33
N VAL A 191 -1.19 16.73 -10.43
CA VAL A 191 -0.20 17.81 -10.65
C VAL A 191 -0.49 18.51 -11.98
N ARG A 192 -0.74 17.76 -13.05
CA ARG A 192 -1.04 18.33 -14.38
C ARG A 192 -2.33 19.18 -14.38
N ASN A 193 -3.35 18.77 -13.64
CA ASN A 193 -4.61 19.52 -13.55
C ASN A 193 -4.45 20.85 -12.80
N GLY A 194 -3.44 21.00 -11.96
CA GLY A 194 -3.08 22.26 -11.32
C GLY A 194 -2.40 23.26 -12.25
N GLU A 195 -1.95 22.83 -13.44
CA GLU A 195 -1.30 23.69 -14.42
C GLU A 195 -2.33 24.50 -15.21
N THR A 196 -2.32 25.82 -15.05
CA THR A 196 -3.24 26.74 -15.73
C THR A 196 -2.67 27.34 -17.01
N ASP A 197 -1.33 27.41 -17.12
CA ASP A 197 -0.63 28.18 -18.14
C ASP A 197 -0.14 27.33 -19.33
N LEU A 198 -0.26 25.99 -19.23
CA LEU A 198 0.17 25.10 -20.29
C LEU A 198 -0.97 24.80 -21.28
N PRO A 199 -0.66 24.81 -22.61
CA PRO A 199 -1.63 24.47 -23.61
C PRO A 199 -2.06 23.00 -23.50
N TYR A 200 -3.27 22.70 -24.00
CA TYR A 200 -3.71 21.32 -24.16
C TYR A 200 -2.71 20.55 -25.02
N GLY A 201 -2.42 19.30 -24.62
CA GLY A 201 -1.50 18.45 -25.37
C GLY A 201 -0.02 18.78 -25.19
N PHE A 202 0.36 19.63 -24.22
CA PHE A 202 1.76 19.91 -23.91
C PHE A 202 2.54 18.66 -23.51
N PHE A 203 1.90 17.76 -22.77
CA PHE A 203 2.43 16.44 -22.43
C PHE A 203 1.69 15.33 -23.18
N LYS A 204 2.36 14.23 -23.39
CA LYS A 204 1.75 12.97 -23.85
C LYS A 204 2.26 11.79 -23.01
N MET A 205 1.38 10.87 -22.74
CA MET A 205 1.70 9.58 -22.15
C MET A 205 2.05 8.62 -23.28
N ILE A 206 3.26 8.05 -23.26
CA ILE A 206 3.74 7.15 -24.32
C ILE A 206 3.63 5.67 -23.94
N ALA A 207 3.52 5.37 -22.65
CA ALA A 207 3.28 4.03 -22.14
C ALA A 207 2.61 4.08 -20.77
N ARG A 208 1.91 3.01 -20.41
CA ARG A 208 1.40 2.74 -19.06
C ARG A 208 1.60 1.27 -18.72
N SER A 209 1.60 0.94 -17.43
CA SER A 209 1.49 -0.45 -16.97
C SER A 209 0.04 -0.97 -17.07
N GLY A 210 -0.16 -2.27 -16.85
CA GLY A 210 -1.42 -2.79 -16.30
C GLY A 210 -1.68 -2.25 -14.90
N ASP A 211 -2.78 -2.67 -14.30
CA ASP A 211 -3.09 -2.31 -12.92
C ASP A 211 -2.09 -2.98 -11.98
N LEU A 212 -1.65 -2.23 -10.98
CA LEU A 212 -0.71 -2.68 -9.97
C LEU A 212 -1.44 -3.45 -8.87
N PRO A 213 -0.76 -4.38 -8.18
CA PRO A 213 -1.29 -4.98 -6.96
C PRO A 213 -1.66 -3.91 -5.94
N ASN A 214 -2.66 -4.22 -5.13
CA ASN A 214 -3.20 -3.30 -4.16
C ASN A 214 -2.29 -3.13 -2.93
N ASP A 215 -2.42 -2.00 -2.25
CA ASP A 215 -1.96 -1.86 -0.87
C ASP A 215 -2.72 -2.88 0.00
N MET A 216 -2.22 -3.23 1.19
CA MET A 216 -2.84 -4.27 2.00
C MET A 216 -2.72 -3.99 3.50
N ILE A 217 -3.53 -4.70 4.25
CA ILE A 217 -3.31 -4.97 5.67
C ILE A 217 -2.64 -6.33 5.75
N MET A 218 -1.48 -6.41 6.41
CA MET A 218 -0.78 -7.64 6.68
C MET A 218 -0.71 -7.92 8.18
N VAL A 219 -0.47 -9.18 8.53
CA VAL A 219 -0.35 -9.66 9.90
C VAL A 219 1.02 -10.31 10.10
N GLY A 220 1.65 -10.06 11.27
CA GLY A 220 2.89 -10.67 11.66
C GLY A 220 2.76 -12.18 11.90
N ALA A 221 3.79 -12.95 11.55
CA ALA A 221 3.80 -14.41 11.67
C ALA A 221 3.64 -14.92 13.13
N HIS A 222 3.85 -14.06 14.13
CA HIS A 222 3.69 -14.37 15.55
C HIS A 222 2.23 -14.25 16.03
N VAL A 223 1.36 -13.57 15.28
CA VAL A 223 -0.05 -13.41 15.64
C VAL A 223 -0.79 -14.75 15.46
N PRO A 224 -1.57 -15.20 16.45
CA PRO A 224 -2.34 -16.43 16.31
C PRO A 224 -3.29 -16.40 15.10
N ALA A 225 -3.39 -17.52 14.40
CA ALA A 225 -4.17 -17.60 13.17
C ALA A 225 -5.66 -17.27 13.38
N ASP A 226 -6.24 -17.70 14.48
CA ASP A 226 -7.63 -17.42 14.85
C ASP A 226 -7.86 -15.93 15.15
N ALA A 227 -6.88 -15.23 15.73
CA ALA A 227 -6.92 -13.80 15.91
C ALA A 227 -6.82 -13.06 14.58
N ALA A 228 -5.92 -13.47 13.68
CA ALA A 228 -5.80 -12.92 12.34
C ALA A 228 -7.10 -13.10 11.54
N GLU A 229 -7.71 -14.29 11.57
CA GLU A 229 -9.01 -14.58 10.93
C GLU A 229 -10.15 -13.75 11.53
N LYS A 230 -10.17 -13.56 12.85
CA LYS A 230 -11.15 -12.69 13.54
C LYS A 230 -11.06 -11.26 13.01
N VAL A 231 -9.85 -10.69 12.93
CA VAL A 231 -9.62 -9.33 12.44
C VAL A 231 -9.99 -9.22 10.96
N GLN A 232 -9.54 -10.15 10.12
CA GLN A 232 -9.89 -10.20 8.69
C GLN A 232 -11.40 -10.22 8.49
N LYS A 233 -12.09 -11.12 9.17
CA LYS A 233 -13.55 -11.25 9.09
C LYS A 233 -14.27 -9.98 9.55
N ALA A 234 -13.83 -9.38 10.65
CA ALA A 234 -14.40 -8.14 11.15
C ALA A 234 -14.26 -6.99 10.14
N ILE A 235 -13.10 -6.87 9.48
CA ILE A 235 -12.86 -5.89 8.42
C ILE A 235 -13.83 -6.11 7.25
N ILE A 236 -14.00 -7.34 6.78
CA ILE A 236 -14.86 -7.66 5.64
C ILE A 236 -16.34 -7.47 5.99
N ASP A 237 -16.78 -7.92 7.15
CA ASP A 237 -18.17 -7.82 7.60
C ASP A 237 -18.59 -6.34 7.84
N ASN A 238 -17.63 -5.47 8.17
CA ASN A 238 -17.85 -4.04 8.43
C ASN A 238 -17.25 -3.13 7.35
N LYS A 239 -17.14 -3.64 6.12
CA LYS A 239 -16.49 -3.01 4.97
C LYS A 239 -16.81 -1.52 4.80
N ALA A 240 -18.07 -1.12 4.91
CA ALA A 240 -18.48 0.27 4.69
C ALA A 240 -17.87 1.24 5.72
N SER A 241 -17.85 0.87 7.00
CA SER A 241 -17.25 1.70 8.06
C SER A 241 -15.73 1.71 7.99
N ILE A 242 -15.11 0.58 7.63
CA ILE A 242 -13.67 0.48 7.44
C ILE A 242 -13.22 1.39 6.28
N ILE A 243 -13.87 1.31 5.11
CA ILE A 243 -13.59 2.19 3.97
C ILE A 243 -13.79 3.66 4.35
N ALA A 244 -14.90 3.98 5.02
CA ALA A 244 -15.14 5.35 5.48
C ALA A 244 -14.04 5.85 6.43
N GLY A 245 -13.54 5.00 7.32
CA GLY A 245 -12.42 5.32 8.20
C GLY A 245 -11.13 5.58 7.44
N ILE A 246 -10.78 4.74 6.46
CA ILE A 246 -9.58 4.90 5.62
C ILE A 246 -9.65 6.19 4.80
N THR A 247 -10.82 6.52 4.24
CA THR A 247 -10.99 7.65 3.33
C THR A 247 -11.40 8.96 4.03
N ALA A 248 -11.39 8.99 5.36
CA ALA A 248 -11.84 10.14 6.13
C ALA A 248 -10.91 11.36 6.03
N HIS A 249 -9.61 11.14 5.79
CA HIS A 249 -8.61 12.20 5.69
C HIS A 249 -8.16 12.42 4.25
N GLU A 250 -7.91 13.68 3.85
CA GLU A 250 -7.54 14.04 2.48
C GLU A 250 -6.21 13.45 1.99
N GLU A 251 -5.26 13.18 2.90
CA GLU A 251 -4.00 12.50 2.54
C GLU A 251 -4.22 11.06 2.05
N ASN A 252 -5.36 10.47 2.39
CA ASN A 252 -5.79 9.16 1.94
C ASN A 252 -6.67 9.19 0.68
N ASP A 253 -6.67 10.31 -0.08
CA ASP A 253 -7.46 10.49 -1.31
C ASP A 253 -7.19 9.41 -2.38
N LYS A 254 -6.01 8.79 -2.33
CA LYS A 254 -5.63 7.63 -3.17
C LYS A 254 -6.58 6.43 -3.03
N TYR A 255 -7.34 6.38 -1.94
CA TYR A 255 -8.30 5.32 -1.65
C TYR A 255 -9.76 5.72 -1.94
N VAL A 256 -10.03 6.92 -2.41
CA VAL A 256 -11.41 7.32 -2.78
C VAL A 256 -11.93 6.43 -3.91
N GLY A 257 -13.07 5.80 -3.68
CA GLY A 257 -13.64 4.81 -4.60
C GLY A 257 -13.06 3.39 -4.45
N MET A 258 -12.26 3.15 -3.40
CA MET A 258 -11.69 1.84 -3.10
C MET A 258 -12.73 0.77 -2.81
N ASP A 259 -12.28 -0.48 -2.88
CA ASP A 259 -12.97 -1.63 -2.33
C ASP A 259 -12.02 -2.46 -1.46
N LEU A 260 -12.56 -3.27 -0.54
CA LEU A 260 -11.79 -4.30 0.14
C LEU A 260 -11.86 -5.58 -0.69
N VAL A 261 -10.69 -6.16 -0.96
CA VAL A 261 -10.56 -7.31 -1.85
C VAL A 261 -9.81 -8.45 -1.16
N GLU A 262 -10.15 -9.67 -1.57
CA GLU A 262 -9.31 -10.83 -1.23
C GLU A 262 -7.94 -10.68 -1.88
N ILE A 263 -6.91 -11.18 -1.21
CA ILE A 263 -5.55 -10.96 -1.63
C ILE A 263 -4.71 -12.22 -1.36
N GLU A 264 -3.84 -12.54 -2.30
CA GLU A 264 -2.92 -13.66 -2.21
C GLU A 264 -1.49 -13.18 -2.49
N ASP A 265 -0.49 -13.83 -1.90
CA ASP A 265 0.92 -13.50 -2.09
C ASP A 265 1.34 -13.51 -3.58
N SER A 266 0.79 -14.42 -4.38
CA SER A 266 1.07 -14.54 -5.81
C SER A 266 0.71 -13.28 -6.62
N ALA A 267 -0.22 -12.45 -6.14
CA ALA A 267 -0.55 -11.18 -6.78
C ALA A 267 0.65 -10.20 -6.81
N TYR A 268 1.65 -10.41 -5.96
CA TYR A 268 2.84 -9.56 -5.85
C TYR A 268 4.05 -10.08 -6.64
N ASP A 269 3.93 -11.16 -7.41
CA ASP A 269 5.03 -11.67 -8.24
C ASP A 269 5.49 -10.64 -9.28
N TYR A 270 4.56 -9.82 -9.78
CA TYR A 270 4.91 -8.71 -10.67
C TYR A 270 5.78 -7.65 -9.96
N VAL A 271 5.53 -7.39 -8.68
CA VAL A 271 6.37 -6.48 -7.87
C VAL A 271 7.76 -7.06 -7.64
N ARG A 272 7.86 -8.37 -7.41
CA ARG A 272 9.15 -9.08 -7.32
C ARG A 272 9.95 -8.96 -8.62
N ALA A 273 9.27 -9.06 -9.77
CA ALA A 273 9.89 -8.83 -11.08
C ALA A 273 10.36 -7.37 -11.23
N MET A 274 9.59 -6.40 -10.76
CA MET A 274 9.99 -4.98 -10.76
C MET A 274 11.29 -4.76 -9.98
N TYR A 275 11.41 -5.33 -8.79
CA TYR A 275 12.64 -5.26 -8.00
C TYR A 275 13.83 -5.85 -8.77
N SER A 276 13.63 -7.01 -9.39
CA SER A 276 14.67 -7.68 -10.17
C SER A 276 15.16 -6.81 -11.34
N ASN A 277 14.24 -6.23 -12.11
CA ASN A 277 14.57 -5.38 -13.25
C ASN A 277 15.13 -4.01 -12.85
N ALA A 278 14.83 -3.55 -11.63
CA ALA A 278 15.43 -2.35 -11.07
C ALA A 278 16.86 -2.57 -10.52
N GLY A 279 17.38 -3.80 -10.59
CA GLY A 279 18.72 -4.16 -10.12
C GLY A 279 18.79 -4.72 -8.70
N TYR A 280 17.65 -5.10 -8.12
CA TYR A 280 17.53 -5.64 -6.75
C TYR A 280 16.86 -7.03 -6.72
N PRO A 281 17.46 -8.04 -7.35
CA PRO A 281 16.80 -9.35 -7.55
C PRO A 281 16.56 -10.13 -6.26
N GLN A 282 17.22 -9.77 -5.16
CA GLN A 282 17.07 -10.45 -3.87
C GLN A 282 15.84 -9.96 -3.10
N PHE A 283 15.40 -8.72 -3.33
CA PHE A 283 14.33 -8.02 -2.59
C PHE A 283 14.32 -8.33 -1.07
N ASP A 284 15.51 -8.43 -0.48
CA ASP A 284 15.78 -8.75 0.93
C ASP A 284 16.18 -7.52 1.75
N SER A 285 16.18 -6.36 1.13
CA SER A 285 16.43 -5.06 1.73
C SER A 285 15.58 -3.98 1.06
N PHE A 286 15.25 -2.94 1.82
CA PHE A 286 14.57 -1.79 1.27
C PHE A 286 15.53 -0.93 0.45
N ILE A 287 14.99 -0.40 -0.65
CA ILE A 287 15.73 0.50 -1.53
C ILE A 287 15.45 1.92 -1.05
N GLY A 288 16.49 2.66 -0.68
CA GLY A 288 16.41 4.09 -0.39
C GLY A 288 15.87 4.45 1.00
N ASP A 289 15.99 3.55 1.95
CA ASP A 289 15.79 3.83 3.38
C ASP A 289 17.04 4.46 4.00
#